data_ba4842d435fee9e0b937df6d24c3daeb
#
_entry.id   ba4842d435fee9e0b937df6d24c3daeb
#
_cell.length_a   1.000
_cell.length_b   1.000
_cell.length_c   1.000
_cell.angle_alpha   90.00
_cell.angle_beta   90.00
_cell.angle_gamma   90.00
#
_symmetry.space_group_name_H-M   'P 1'
#
loop_
_entity.id
_entity.type
_entity.pdbx_description
1 polymer ?
#
loop_
_entity_poly.entity_id
_entity_poly.type
_entity_poly.pdbx_seq_one_letter_code
_entity_poly.pdbx_strand_id
1 'polypeptide(L)'
;MVVRDGKLVKQTDIVREAVKAGEWKKALRIAKDFRINVTKEQRDVMARAYECMVHPEFYRQLGTDIAGAIAKGQEVVSCLYGA
;
A
#
# COMPACT_ATOMS: atom_id res chain seq x y z
N MET A 1 -26.93 1.42 -3.76
CA MET A 1 -26.78 2.23 -2.71
C MET A 1 -26.04 1.67 -1.58
N VAL A 2 -26.68 0.92 -0.80
CA VAL A 2 -26.04 0.25 0.30
C VAL A 2 -24.87 -0.58 -0.20
N VAL A 3 -25.03 -1.19 -1.34
CA VAL A 3 -23.98 -2.02 -1.93
C VAL A 3 -22.72 -1.23 -2.20
N ARG A 4 -22.87 -0.01 -2.67
CA ARG A 4 -21.69 0.80 -2.96
C ARG A 4 -20.96 1.22 -1.71
N ASP A 5 -21.70 1.62 -0.72
CA ASP A 5 -21.10 1.99 0.56
C ASP A 5 -20.40 0.79 1.17
N GLY A 6 -21.05 -0.35 1.10
CA GLY A 6 -20.43 -1.57 1.57
C GLY A 6 -19.18 -1.92 0.81
N LYS A 7 -19.15 -1.58 -0.48
CA LYS A 7 -17.97 -1.86 -1.29
C LYS A 7 -16.77 -1.03 -0.86
N LEU A 8 -16.98 0.25 -0.57
CA LEU A 8 -15.91 1.10 -0.09
C LEU A 8 -15.40 0.63 1.26
N VAL A 9 -16.30 0.30 2.15
CA VAL A 9 -15.93 -0.22 3.46
C VAL A 9 -15.17 -1.52 3.31
N LYS A 10 -15.61 -2.37 2.40
CA LYS A 10 -14.94 -3.64 2.18
C LYS A 10 -13.51 -3.47 1.70
N GLN A 11 -13.26 -2.49 0.84
CA GLN A 11 -11.89 -2.26 0.38
C GLN A 11 -10.99 -1.84 1.53
N THR A 12 -11.47 -0.96 2.39
CA THR A 12 -10.71 -0.54 3.55
C THR A 12 -10.47 -1.73 4.49
N ASP A 13 -11.50 -2.54 4.69
CA ASP A 13 -11.38 -3.72 5.53
C ASP A 13 -10.39 -4.72 4.96
N ILE A 14 -10.39 -4.89 3.64
CA ILE A 14 -9.46 -5.79 2.99
C ILE A 14 -8.02 -5.34 3.24
N VAL A 15 -7.77 -4.03 3.13
CA VAL A 15 -6.45 -3.49 3.40
C VAL A 15 -6.05 -3.73 4.86
N ARG A 16 -6.97 -3.49 5.79
CA ARG A 16 -6.69 -3.71 7.20
C ARG A 16 -6.37 -5.16 7.50
N GLU A 17 -7.12 -6.07 6.91
CA GLU A 17 -6.88 -7.49 7.10
C GLU A 17 -5.55 -7.90 6.48
N ALA A 18 -5.22 -7.36 5.32
CA ALA A 18 -3.96 -7.66 4.67
C ALA A 18 -2.79 -7.18 5.54
N VAL A 19 -2.91 -6.01 6.13
CA VAL A 19 -1.88 -5.49 7.02
C VAL A 19 -1.71 -6.40 8.24
N LYS A 20 -2.82 -6.82 8.84
CA LYS A 20 -2.78 -7.71 9.99
C LYS A 20 -2.15 -9.04 9.66
N ALA A 21 -2.43 -9.55 8.47
CA ALA A 21 -1.90 -10.84 8.04
C ALA A 21 -0.48 -10.75 7.50
N GLY A 22 0.07 -9.54 7.37
CA GLY A 22 1.39 -9.36 6.80
C GLY A 22 1.42 -9.48 5.29
N GLU A 23 0.28 -9.41 4.64
CA GLU A 23 0.21 -9.46 3.17
C GLU A 23 0.42 -8.06 2.61
N TRP A 24 1.63 -7.60 2.70
CA TRP A 24 1.97 -6.23 2.36
C TRP A 24 1.74 -5.90 0.89
N LYS A 25 2.04 -6.86 0.00
CA LYS A 25 1.85 -6.64 -1.43
C LYS A 25 0.39 -6.36 -1.75
N LYS A 26 -0.51 -7.14 -1.17
CA LYS A 26 -1.94 -6.95 -1.37
C LYS A 26 -2.41 -5.63 -0.77
N ALA A 27 -1.97 -5.34 0.44
CA ALA A 27 -2.34 -4.10 1.11
C ALA A 27 -1.90 -2.88 0.30
N LEU A 28 -0.66 -2.88 -0.16
CA LEU A 28 -0.12 -1.77 -0.92
C LEU A 28 -0.79 -1.63 -2.28
N ARG A 29 -1.10 -2.74 -2.92
CA ARG A 29 -1.75 -2.72 -4.22
C ARG A 29 -3.10 -2.00 -4.16
N ILE A 30 -3.84 -2.23 -3.11
CA ILE A 30 -5.15 -1.61 -2.94
C ILE A 30 -5.01 -0.19 -2.42
N ALA A 31 -4.18 0.00 -1.41
CA ALA A 31 -4.06 1.29 -0.74
C ALA A 31 -3.46 2.38 -1.62
N LYS A 32 -2.58 2.00 -2.54
CA LYS A 32 -1.93 3.00 -3.39
C LYS A 32 -2.91 3.77 -4.28
N ASP A 33 -4.11 3.22 -4.48
CA ASP A 33 -5.14 3.87 -5.28
C ASP A 33 -6.10 4.69 -4.45
N PHE A 34 -6.00 4.64 -3.14
CA PHE A 34 -6.87 5.43 -2.26
C PHE A 34 -6.44 6.88 -2.28
N ARG A 35 -7.43 7.79 -2.31
CA ARG A 35 -7.16 9.22 -2.32
C ARG A 35 -7.73 9.95 -1.12
N ILE A 36 -8.70 9.36 -0.46
CA ILE A 36 -9.33 9.99 0.70
C ILE A 36 -8.45 9.79 1.91
N ASN A 37 -8.12 10.89 2.58
CA ASN A 37 -7.28 10.90 3.78
C ASN A 37 -5.87 10.35 3.54
N VAL A 38 -5.42 10.41 2.29
CA VAL A 38 -4.08 9.96 1.91
C VAL A 38 -3.41 11.07 1.13
N THR A 39 -2.26 11.51 1.57
CA THR A 39 -1.53 12.57 0.87
C THR A 39 -0.85 12.01 -0.38
N LYS A 40 -0.46 12.92 -1.27
CA LYS A 40 0.26 12.52 -2.47
C LYS A 40 1.56 11.82 -2.11
N GLU A 41 2.26 12.33 -1.09
CA GLU A 41 3.51 11.72 -0.65
C GLU A 41 3.28 10.30 -0.15
N GLN A 42 2.23 10.09 0.62
CA GLN A 42 1.91 8.76 1.12
C GLN A 42 1.58 7.81 -0.01
N ARG A 43 0.81 8.29 -1.00
CA ARG A 43 0.50 7.46 -2.17
C ARG A 43 1.75 7.11 -2.95
N ASP A 44 2.64 8.09 -3.13
CA ASP A 44 3.88 7.85 -3.87
C ASP A 44 4.75 6.81 -3.17
N VAL A 45 4.83 6.89 -1.85
CA VAL A 45 5.61 5.94 -1.06
C VAL A 45 5.01 4.53 -1.20
N MET A 46 3.68 4.43 -1.08
CA MET A 46 3.03 3.14 -1.20
C MET A 46 3.17 2.56 -2.61
N ALA A 47 3.02 3.41 -3.62
CA ALA A 47 3.16 2.96 -5.01
C ALA A 47 4.59 2.48 -5.28
N ARG A 48 5.58 3.22 -4.79
CA ARG A 48 6.98 2.84 -4.97
C ARG A 48 7.27 1.50 -4.28
N ALA A 49 6.74 1.34 -3.06
CA ALA A 49 6.93 0.10 -2.34
C ALA A 49 6.31 -1.08 -3.08
N TYR A 50 5.11 -0.89 -3.61
CA TYR A 50 4.45 -1.93 -4.37
C TYR A 50 5.26 -2.30 -5.62
N GLU A 51 5.72 -1.31 -6.35
CA GLU A 51 6.50 -1.57 -7.57
C GLU A 51 7.82 -2.25 -7.25
N CYS A 52 8.45 -1.90 -6.14
CA CYS A 52 9.67 -2.58 -5.73
C CYS A 52 9.42 -4.05 -5.42
N MET A 53 8.23 -4.39 -4.94
CA MET A 53 7.87 -5.79 -4.69
C MET A 53 7.61 -6.54 -5.97
N VAL A 54 7.03 -5.87 -6.98
CA VAL A 54 6.64 -6.51 -8.24
C VAL A 54 7.79 -6.52 -9.23
N HIS A 55 8.57 -5.45 -9.29
CA HIS A 55 9.65 -5.29 -10.25
C HIS A 55 10.97 -4.96 -9.54
N PRO A 56 11.46 -5.84 -8.67
CA PRO A 56 12.66 -5.53 -7.91
C PRO A 56 13.90 -5.36 -8.78
N GLU A 57 14.00 -6.10 -9.87
CA GLU A 57 15.19 -6.02 -10.73
C GLU A 57 15.31 -4.66 -11.39
N PHE A 58 14.20 -4.10 -11.82
CA PHE A 58 14.19 -2.79 -12.45
C PHE A 58 14.74 -1.73 -11.51
N TYR A 59 14.24 -1.72 -10.28
CA TYR A 59 14.68 -0.72 -9.31
C TYR A 59 16.08 -0.97 -8.79
N ARG A 60 16.48 -2.22 -8.76
CA ARG A 60 17.85 -2.56 -8.39
C ARG A 60 18.85 -1.97 -9.40
N GLN A 61 18.52 -2.03 -10.68
CA GLN A 61 19.35 -1.45 -11.72
C GLN A 61 19.44 0.06 -11.61
N LEU A 62 18.41 0.70 -11.10
CA LEU A 62 18.41 2.13 -10.88
C LEU A 62 19.15 2.55 -9.60
N GLY A 63 19.63 1.58 -8.83
CA GLY A 63 20.29 1.89 -7.58
C GLY A 63 19.36 2.22 -6.44
N THR A 64 18.08 1.87 -6.57
CA THR A 64 17.09 2.14 -5.54
C THR A 64 17.28 1.20 -4.35
N ASP A 65 17.13 1.74 -3.14
CA ASP A 65 17.14 0.93 -1.93
C ASP A 65 15.78 0.24 -1.81
N ILE A 66 15.68 -0.96 -2.40
CA ILE A 66 14.42 -1.69 -2.48
C ILE A 66 13.89 -2.01 -1.08
N ALA A 67 14.74 -2.52 -0.21
CA ALA A 67 14.33 -2.87 1.14
C ALA A 67 13.81 -1.65 1.89
N GLY A 68 14.49 -0.51 1.76
CA GLY A 68 14.07 0.72 2.40
C GLY A 68 12.74 1.24 1.85
N ALA A 69 12.56 1.16 0.52
CA ALA A 69 11.33 1.61 -0.10
C ALA A 69 10.15 0.76 0.36
N ILE A 70 10.33 -0.55 0.43
CA ILE A 70 9.29 -1.46 0.89
C ILE A 70 8.97 -1.19 2.36
N ALA A 71 9.99 -1.01 3.17
CA ALA A 71 9.80 -0.73 4.59
C ALA A 71 9.01 0.56 4.81
N LYS A 72 9.30 1.59 4.04
CA LYS A 72 8.57 2.85 4.13
C LYS A 72 7.11 2.67 3.73
N GLY A 73 6.87 1.92 2.67
CA GLY A 73 5.50 1.65 2.24
C GLY A 73 4.72 0.87 3.29
N GLN A 74 5.35 -0.11 3.90
CA GLN A 74 4.73 -0.87 4.98
C GLN A 74 4.40 0.04 6.16
N GLU A 75 5.32 0.93 6.50
CA GLU A 75 5.10 1.86 7.59
C GLU A 75 3.92 2.78 7.31
N VAL A 76 3.85 3.32 6.10
CA VAL A 76 2.77 4.23 5.73
C VAL A 76 1.43 3.52 5.74
N VAL A 77 1.33 2.35 5.11
CA VAL A 77 0.06 1.64 5.03
C VAL A 77 -0.36 1.15 6.42
N SER A 78 0.59 0.77 7.24
CA SER A 78 0.30 0.34 8.61
C SER A 78 -0.20 1.52 9.44
N CYS A 79 0.39 2.69 9.25
CA CYS A 79 -0.03 3.89 9.96
C CYS A 79 -1.45 4.30 9.55
N LEU A 80 -1.77 4.16 8.28
CA LEU A 80 -3.09 4.58 7.78
C LEU A 80 -4.18 3.57 8.10
N TYR A 81 -3.88 2.28 8.04
CA TYR A 81 -4.91 1.25 8.10
C TYR A 81 -4.65 0.16 9.13
N GLY A 82 -3.52 0.18 9.79
CA GLY A 82 -3.12 -0.91 10.66
C GLY A 82 -3.57 -0.80 12.10
N ALA A 83 -4.19 0.29 12.44
CA ALA A 83 -4.53 0.54 13.85
C ALA A 83 -5.61 -0.39 14.40
#